data_1a87d441ccc3a653d47f14322305c11c
#
_entry.id   1a87d441ccc3a653d47f14322305c11c
#
_cell.length_a   1.000
_cell.length_b   1.000
_cell.length_c   1.000
_cell.angle_alpha   90.00
_cell.angle_beta   90.00
_cell.angle_gamma   90.00
#
_symmetry.space_group_name_H-M   'P 1'
#
loop_
_entity.id
_entity.type
_entity.pdbx_description
1 polymer ?
#
loop_
_entity_poly.entity_id
_entity_poly.type
_entity_poly.pdbx_seq_one_letter_code
_entity_poly.pdbx_strand_id
1 'polypeptide(L)'
;DALPILHPGYGFLSENADFARRCAEAGLVFIGPRPETIDAMGDKISARRKMIEAGVPVVPGTQENLSGADEAVEACRRIGFPVMLKASQGGGGKGMRLARSEDEVREAFVAARSEAVASFGDGTIYIERFVEEPHHIEFQILGDTHGNVVHLCDRECSVQRRHQKIVEESPSPFLTPELRERMGADAVAAAR
;
A
#
# COMPACT_ATOMS: atom_id res chain seq x y z
N ASP A 1 -30.76 15.37 16.84
CA ASP A 1 -30.88 15.17 15.38
C ASP A 1 -29.63 14.38 14.93
N ALA A 2 -29.86 13.28 14.19
CA ALA A 2 -28.76 12.50 13.63
C ALA A 2 -28.08 13.32 12.52
N LEU A 3 -26.73 13.40 12.55
CA LEU A 3 -26.00 13.99 11.45
C LEU A 3 -26.13 13.09 10.21
N PRO A 4 -26.27 13.66 9.01
CA PRO A 4 -26.32 12.87 7.79
C PRO A 4 -24.99 12.13 7.58
N ILE A 5 -25.10 10.83 7.29
CA ILE A 5 -23.97 9.90 7.11
C ILE A 5 -23.78 9.62 5.62
N LEU A 6 -22.55 9.68 5.16
CA LEU A 6 -22.19 9.40 3.78
C LEU A 6 -21.23 8.19 3.72
N HIS A 7 -21.62 7.15 3.00
CA HIS A 7 -20.76 6.03 2.63
C HIS A 7 -20.22 6.27 1.21
N PRO A 8 -18.90 6.46 1.03
CA PRO A 8 -18.32 6.86 -0.27
C PRO A 8 -18.19 5.70 -1.28
N GLY A 9 -18.56 4.49 -0.89
CA GLY A 9 -18.26 3.29 -1.69
C GLY A 9 -16.82 2.84 -1.55
N TYR A 10 -16.27 2.27 -2.62
CA TYR A 10 -14.89 1.77 -2.72
C TYR A 10 -14.20 2.40 -3.92
N GLY A 11 -12.91 2.72 -3.76
CA GLY A 11 -12.13 3.42 -4.78
C GLY A 11 -12.61 4.86 -5.03
N PHE A 12 -12.03 5.54 -6.03
CA PHE A 12 -12.42 6.90 -6.45
C PHE A 12 -12.53 7.90 -5.29
N LEU A 13 -13.74 8.36 -4.96
CA LEU A 13 -13.98 9.37 -3.92
C LEU A 13 -13.70 8.86 -2.51
N SER A 14 -13.73 7.55 -2.27
CA SER A 14 -13.37 7.00 -0.96
C SER A 14 -11.87 7.17 -0.63
N GLU A 15 -11.04 7.37 -1.66
CA GLU A 15 -9.60 7.56 -1.57
C GLU A 15 -9.19 9.02 -1.81
N ASN A 16 -10.16 9.96 -1.81
CA ASN A 16 -9.92 11.36 -2.10
C ASN A 16 -10.04 12.21 -0.83
N ALA A 17 -8.91 12.76 -0.37
CA ALA A 17 -8.84 13.56 0.85
C ALA A 17 -9.64 14.86 0.75
N ASP A 18 -9.65 15.53 -0.42
CA ASP A 18 -10.41 16.75 -0.63
C ASP A 18 -11.92 16.50 -0.56
N PHE A 19 -12.37 15.37 -1.09
CA PHE A 19 -13.78 14.98 -0.96
C PHE A 19 -14.15 14.76 0.49
N ALA A 20 -13.32 14.07 1.27
CA ALA A 20 -13.54 13.85 2.70
C ALA A 20 -13.57 15.17 3.50
N ARG A 21 -12.68 16.14 3.18
CA ARG A 21 -12.72 17.51 3.77
C ARG A 21 -14.02 18.23 3.45
N ARG A 22 -14.45 18.23 2.19
CA ARG A 22 -15.71 18.85 1.77
C ARG A 22 -16.93 18.23 2.43
N CYS A 23 -16.94 16.93 2.68
CA CYS A 23 -18.00 16.27 3.45
C CYS A 23 -18.06 16.83 4.88
N ALA A 24 -16.90 16.95 5.55
CA ALA A 24 -16.84 17.51 6.90
C ALA A 24 -17.29 18.97 6.93
N GLU A 25 -16.86 19.81 5.97
CA GLU A 25 -17.29 21.21 5.84
C GLU A 25 -18.80 21.35 5.59
N ALA A 26 -19.40 20.38 4.90
CA ALA A 26 -20.85 20.32 4.67
C ALA A 26 -21.63 19.71 5.84
N GLY A 27 -20.98 19.34 6.94
CA GLY A 27 -21.63 18.71 8.09
C GLY A 27 -22.04 17.25 7.84
N LEU A 28 -21.42 16.57 6.87
CA LEU A 28 -21.66 15.17 6.59
C LEU A 28 -20.65 14.30 7.34
N VAL A 29 -21.14 13.23 7.96
CA VAL A 29 -20.26 12.21 8.55
C VAL A 29 -19.78 11.28 7.46
N PHE A 30 -18.51 11.43 7.08
CA PHE A 30 -17.86 10.56 6.09
C PHE A 30 -17.46 9.24 6.75
N ILE A 31 -17.95 8.11 6.21
CA ILE A 31 -17.51 6.78 6.66
C ILE A 31 -16.19 6.46 5.94
N GLY A 32 -15.08 6.60 6.66
CA GLY A 32 -13.74 6.38 6.14
C GLY A 32 -12.66 7.01 7.01
N PRO A 33 -11.40 6.94 6.59
CA PRO A 33 -10.29 7.59 7.28
C PRO A 33 -10.42 9.11 7.24
N ARG A 34 -9.71 9.78 8.15
CA ARG A 34 -9.60 11.26 8.09
C ARG A 34 -8.84 11.69 6.83
N PRO A 35 -9.09 12.91 6.32
CA PRO A 35 -8.40 13.42 5.14
C PRO A 35 -6.88 13.31 5.21
N GLU A 36 -6.29 13.62 6.38
CA GLU A 36 -4.85 13.56 6.60
C GLU A 36 -4.30 12.13 6.51
N THR A 37 -5.11 11.15 6.92
CA THR A 37 -4.79 9.73 6.81
C THR A 37 -4.84 9.28 5.35
N ILE A 38 -5.86 9.73 4.60
CA ILE A 38 -5.97 9.44 3.16
C ILE A 38 -4.75 9.99 2.41
N ASP A 39 -4.38 11.25 2.67
CA ASP A 39 -3.19 11.88 2.06
C ASP A 39 -1.91 11.11 2.42
N ALA A 40 -1.72 10.77 3.70
CA ALA A 40 -0.53 10.08 4.18
C ALA A 40 -0.38 8.65 3.65
N MET A 41 -1.50 7.95 3.46
CA MET A 41 -1.51 6.58 2.91
C MET A 41 -1.49 6.56 1.38
N GLY A 42 -1.79 7.68 0.72
CA GLY A 42 -1.69 7.85 -0.72
C GLY A 42 -0.26 7.85 -1.25
N ASP A 43 0.71 8.30 -0.43
CA ASP A 43 2.14 8.21 -0.74
C ASP A 43 2.75 6.93 -0.14
N LYS A 44 3.25 6.05 -0.99
CA LYS A 44 3.72 4.71 -0.59
C LYS A 44 4.92 4.72 0.34
N ILE A 45 5.80 5.72 0.23
CA ILE A 45 6.99 5.86 1.10
C ILE A 45 6.55 6.35 2.47
N SER A 46 5.68 7.34 2.53
CA SER A 46 5.10 7.85 3.77
C SER A 46 4.27 6.79 4.49
N ALA A 47 3.43 6.06 3.77
CA ALA A 47 2.64 4.96 4.30
C ALA A 47 3.55 3.88 4.91
N ARG A 48 4.61 3.48 4.18
CA ARG A 48 5.57 2.50 4.66
C ARG A 48 6.26 2.95 5.96
N ARG A 49 6.69 4.21 6.04
CA ARG A 49 7.32 4.77 7.24
C ARG A 49 6.38 4.71 8.43
N LYS A 50 5.12 5.12 8.26
CA LYS A 50 4.09 5.04 9.31
C LYS A 50 3.87 3.60 9.80
N MET A 51 3.85 2.62 8.88
CA MET A 51 3.71 1.22 9.26
C MET A 51 4.90 0.72 10.09
N ILE A 52 6.13 1.11 9.72
CA ILE A 52 7.34 0.78 10.51
C ILE A 52 7.28 1.42 11.90
N GLU A 53 6.89 2.70 11.99
CA GLU A 53 6.72 3.42 13.26
C GLU A 53 5.65 2.78 14.16
N ALA A 54 4.59 2.24 13.55
CA ALA A 54 3.54 1.49 14.27
C ALA A 54 3.94 0.04 14.61
N GLY A 55 5.16 -0.40 14.26
CA GLY A 55 5.62 -1.77 14.50
C GLY A 55 4.99 -2.83 13.59
N VAL A 56 4.31 -2.41 12.53
CA VAL A 56 3.68 -3.31 11.55
C VAL A 56 4.74 -3.85 10.60
N PRO A 57 4.80 -5.17 10.37
CA PRO A 57 5.73 -5.77 9.42
C PRO A 57 5.53 -5.23 8.00
N VAL A 58 6.62 -4.86 7.35
CA VAL A 58 6.61 -4.41 5.95
C VAL A 58 7.58 -5.24 5.12
N VAL A 59 7.31 -5.37 3.83
CA VAL A 59 8.24 -6.01 2.89
C VAL A 59 9.58 -5.25 2.93
N PRO A 60 10.75 -5.90 3.06
CA PRO A 60 12.03 -5.23 3.03
C PRO A 60 12.19 -4.33 1.81
N GLY A 61 12.64 -3.09 1.99
CA GLY A 61 12.75 -2.13 0.88
C GLY A 61 13.33 -0.79 1.31
N THR A 62 13.46 0.14 0.36
CA THR A 62 13.97 1.48 0.62
C THR A 62 12.92 2.34 1.35
N GLN A 63 13.40 3.22 2.20
CA GLN A 63 12.58 4.21 2.92
C GLN A 63 12.76 5.62 2.34
N GLU A 64 13.67 5.77 1.40
CA GLU A 64 14.07 7.03 0.81
C GLU A 64 14.00 6.94 -0.73
N ASN A 65 13.87 8.10 -1.34
CA ASN A 65 13.92 8.24 -2.78
C ASN A 65 15.33 7.99 -3.29
N LEU A 66 15.46 7.19 -4.32
CA LEU A 66 16.75 6.90 -4.93
C LEU A 66 17.06 7.93 -6.03
N SER A 67 18.23 8.52 -5.96
CA SER A 67 18.67 9.56 -6.89
C SER A 67 19.33 9.00 -8.16
N GLY A 68 19.89 7.77 -8.10
CA GLY A 68 20.62 7.17 -9.18
C GLY A 68 20.71 5.65 -9.12
N ALA A 69 21.19 5.07 -10.24
CA ALA A 69 21.31 3.64 -10.40
C ALA A 69 22.33 3.00 -9.45
N ASP A 70 23.42 3.71 -9.12
CA ASP A 70 24.43 3.19 -8.17
C ASP A 70 23.87 3.07 -6.76
N GLU A 71 23.13 4.07 -6.30
CA GLU A 71 22.42 4.04 -5.03
C GLU A 71 21.35 2.92 -5.00
N ALA A 72 20.69 2.70 -6.14
CA ALA A 72 19.75 1.60 -6.30
C ALA A 72 20.44 0.23 -6.13
N VAL A 73 21.60 0.03 -6.73
CA VAL A 73 22.39 -1.21 -6.58
C VAL A 73 22.79 -1.42 -5.12
N GLU A 74 23.30 -0.39 -4.44
CA GLU A 74 23.66 -0.50 -3.02
C GLU A 74 22.46 -0.85 -2.14
N ALA A 75 21.29 -0.26 -2.42
CA ALA A 75 20.05 -0.62 -1.73
C ALA A 75 19.68 -2.09 -1.96
N CYS A 76 19.78 -2.57 -3.20
CA CYS A 76 19.49 -3.96 -3.55
C CYS A 76 20.40 -4.97 -2.85
N ARG A 77 21.69 -4.64 -2.67
CA ARG A 77 22.62 -5.49 -1.90
C ARG A 77 22.17 -5.67 -0.45
N ARG A 78 21.62 -4.62 0.17
CA ARG A 78 21.10 -4.68 1.55
C ARG A 78 19.77 -5.42 1.64
N ILE A 79 18.88 -5.21 0.66
CA ILE A 79 17.54 -5.81 0.63
C ILE A 79 17.61 -7.29 0.25
N GLY A 80 18.54 -7.66 -0.62
CA GLY A 80 18.69 -8.99 -1.24
C GLY A 80 17.78 -9.15 -2.46
N PHE A 81 18.25 -9.98 -3.41
CA PHE A 81 17.56 -10.29 -4.66
C PHE A 81 16.55 -11.46 -4.50
N PRO A 82 15.52 -11.55 -5.37
CA PRO A 82 15.15 -10.58 -6.39
C PRO A 82 14.46 -9.34 -5.80
N VAL A 83 14.47 -8.23 -6.55
CA VAL A 83 13.88 -6.96 -6.15
C VAL A 83 12.91 -6.43 -7.20
N MET A 84 11.94 -5.63 -6.74
CA MET A 84 11.02 -4.90 -7.60
C MET A 84 11.27 -3.40 -7.46
N LEU A 85 11.63 -2.76 -8.56
CA LEU A 85 11.69 -1.30 -8.66
C LEU A 85 10.29 -0.79 -8.98
N LYS A 86 9.85 0.26 -8.30
CA LYS A 86 8.49 0.80 -8.44
C LYS A 86 8.52 2.33 -8.47
N ALA A 87 7.69 2.93 -9.31
CA ALA A 87 7.40 4.35 -9.21
C ALA A 87 6.70 4.65 -7.88
N SER A 88 7.12 5.72 -7.20
CA SER A 88 6.51 6.18 -5.94
C SER A 88 5.06 6.62 -6.18
N GLN A 89 4.84 7.34 -7.26
CA GLN A 89 3.52 7.78 -7.72
C GLN A 89 2.95 6.77 -8.72
N GLY A 90 1.63 6.52 -8.67
CA GLY A 90 0.92 5.72 -9.65
C GLY A 90 0.51 4.32 -9.18
N GLY A 91 -0.18 3.61 -10.07
CA GLY A 91 -0.77 2.28 -9.86
C GLY A 91 -0.90 1.50 -11.17
N GLY A 92 -1.53 0.32 -11.11
CA GLY A 92 -1.80 -0.50 -12.30
C GLY A 92 -0.57 -1.14 -12.94
N GLY A 93 0.56 -1.23 -12.21
CA GLY A 93 1.78 -1.90 -12.69
C GLY A 93 2.68 -1.07 -13.59
N LYS A 94 2.35 0.19 -13.88
CA LYS A 94 3.23 1.09 -14.61
C LYS A 94 4.43 1.51 -13.76
N GLY A 95 5.60 1.63 -14.38
CA GLY A 95 6.86 1.95 -13.68
C GLY A 95 7.34 0.85 -12.74
N MET A 96 6.92 -0.40 -12.96
CA MET A 96 7.38 -1.56 -12.19
C MET A 96 8.37 -2.40 -13.02
N ARG A 97 9.52 -2.74 -12.43
CA ARG A 97 10.54 -3.59 -13.06
C ARG A 97 11.11 -4.57 -12.04
N LEU A 98 11.10 -5.85 -12.41
CA LEU A 98 11.77 -6.91 -11.65
C LEU A 98 13.25 -6.94 -12.02
N ALA A 99 14.12 -7.06 -11.02
CA ALA A 99 15.55 -7.25 -11.22
C ALA A 99 16.09 -8.36 -10.32
N ARG A 100 16.91 -9.25 -10.90
CA ARG A 100 17.50 -10.40 -10.23
C ARG A 100 19.01 -10.27 -10.02
N SER A 101 19.62 -9.24 -10.63
CA SER A 101 21.06 -8.96 -10.55
C SER A 101 21.32 -7.46 -10.51
N GLU A 102 22.55 -7.08 -10.17
CA GLU A 102 22.97 -5.67 -10.13
C GLU A 102 22.91 -5.01 -11.52
N ASP A 103 23.27 -5.75 -12.57
CA ASP A 103 23.22 -5.24 -13.93
C ASP A 103 21.77 -4.97 -14.36
N GLU A 104 20.86 -5.91 -14.05
CA GLU A 104 19.43 -5.70 -14.28
C GLU A 104 18.87 -4.51 -13.50
N VAL A 105 19.36 -4.23 -12.28
CA VAL A 105 18.93 -3.05 -11.50
C VAL A 105 19.27 -1.76 -12.21
N ARG A 106 20.48 -1.64 -12.80
CA ARG A 106 20.89 -0.42 -13.51
C ARG A 106 19.99 -0.12 -14.70
N GLU A 107 19.73 -1.14 -15.51
CA GLU A 107 18.82 -1.01 -16.66
C GLU A 107 17.38 -0.74 -16.23
N ALA A 108 16.89 -1.49 -15.24
CA ALA A 108 15.55 -1.36 -14.70
C ALA A 108 15.29 0.02 -14.09
N PHE A 109 16.28 0.60 -13.38
CA PHE A 109 16.17 1.92 -12.77
C PHE A 109 15.96 3.02 -13.81
N VAL A 110 16.77 3.03 -14.88
CA VAL A 110 16.66 4.01 -15.96
C VAL A 110 15.30 3.89 -16.65
N ALA A 111 14.91 2.66 -16.99
CA ALA A 111 13.63 2.40 -17.67
C ALA A 111 12.41 2.78 -16.80
N ALA A 112 12.41 2.36 -15.53
CA ALA A 112 11.31 2.66 -14.60
C ALA A 112 11.17 4.16 -14.36
N ARG A 113 12.29 4.87 -14.17
CA ARG A 113 12.31 6.33 -13.99
C ARG A 113 11.77 7.06 -15.21
N SER A 114 12.20 6.68 -16.40
CA SER A 114 11.72 7.29 -17.65
C SER A 114 10.21 7.10 -17.82
N GLU A 115 9.70 5.89 -17.56
CA GLU A 115 8.27 5.60 -17.62
C GLU A 115 7.47 6.35 -16.55
N ALA A 116 8.02 6.48 -15.34
CA ALA A 116 7.38 7.21 -14.25
C ALA A 116 7.25 8.70 -14.57
N VAL A 117 8.30 9.34 -15.07
CA VAL A 117 8.26 10.74 -15.55
C VAL A 117 7.22 10.91 -16.64
N ALA A 118 7.22 10.04 -17.64
CA ALA A 118 6.30 10.13 -18.78
C ALA A 118 4.83 9.92 -18.38
N SER A 119 4.57 9.05 -17.40
CA SER A 119 3.20 8.67 -17.02
C SER A 119 2.64 9.50 -15.87
N PHE A 120 3.48 9.98 -14.95
CA PHE A 120 3.05 10.62 -13.71
C PHE A 120 3.69 11.99 -13.45
N GLY A 121 4.66 12.40 -14.29
CA GLY A 121 5.40 13.65 -14.09
C GLY A 121 6.45 13.59 -12.97
N ASP A 122 6.59 12.46 -12.30
CA ASP A 122 7.52 12.24 -11.19
C ASP A 122 8.36 10.98 -11.45
N GLY A 123 9.68 11.11 -11.43
CA GLY A 123 10.64 10.03 -11.64
C GLY A 123 11.12 9.36 -10.35
N THR A 124 10.43 9.55 -9.25
CA THR A 124 10.78 8.96 -7.97
C THR A 124 10.59 7.45 -7.99
N ILE A 125 11.67 6.72 -7.72
CA ILE A 125 11.69 5.26 -7.66
C ILE A 125 12.04 4.79 -6.26
N TYR A 126 11.34 3.77 -5.79
CA TYR A 126 11.69 3.01 -4.60
C TYR A 126 11.84 1.53 -4.93
N ILE A 127 12.49 0.77 -4.07
CA ILE A 127 12.79 -0.65 -4.28
C ILE A 127 12.25 -1.46 -3.12
N GLU A 128 11.65 -2.60 -3.44
CA GLU A 128 11.21 -3.60 -2.46
C GLU A 128 11.74 -4.97 -2.82
N ARG A 129 11.90 -5.83 -1.81
CA ARG A 129 12.10 -7.25 -2.03
C ARG A 129 10.94 -7.80 -2.86
N PHE A 130 11.26 -8.53 -3.92
CA PHE A 130 10.23 -9.25 -4.66
C PHE A 130 9.84 -10.51 -3.90
N VAL A 131 8.56 -10.64 -3.60
CA VAL A 131 7.99 -11.83 -2.97
C VAL A 131 7.52 -12.77 -4.07
N GLU A 132 8.12 -13.94 -4.16
CA GLU A 132 7.73 -14.97 -5.10
C GLU A 132 6.49 -15.71 -4.58
N GLU A 133 5.54 -16.03 -5.47
CA GLU A 133 4.28 -16.71 -5.14
C GLU A 133 3.52 -16.08 -3.94
N PRO A 134 3.25 -14.77 -3.96
CA PRO A 134 2.63 -14.10 -2.83
C PRO A 134 1.16 -14.48 -2.71
N HIS A 135 0.67 -14.63 -1.47
CA HIS A 135 -0.74 -14.57 -1.17
C HIS A 135 -1.16 -13.14 -0.87
N HIS A 136 -2.26 -12.69 -1.50
CA HIS A 136 -2.86 -11.41 -1.21
C HIS A 136 -3.98 -11.60 -0.19
N ILE A 137 -3.68 -11.28 1.04
CA ILE A 137 -4.62 -11.37 2.15
C ILE A 137 -4.85 -9.98 2.71
N GLU A 138 -6.10 -9.63 2.94
CA GLU A 138 -6.47 -8.34 3.49
C GLU A 138 -7.40 -8.50 4.70
N PHE A 139 -7.37 -7.52 5.59
CA PHE A 139 -8.24 -7.46 6.76
C PHE A 139 -9.15 -6.24 6.65
N GLN A 140 -10.44 -6.43 6.85
CA GLN A 140 -11.38 -5.34 6.95
C GLN A 140 -11.29 -4.69 8.31
N ILE A 141 -10.98 -3.40 8.35
CA ILE A 141 -10.92 -2.61 9.59
C ILE A 141 -12.19 -1.78 9.75
N LEU A 142 -12.62 -1.66 10.98
CA LEU A 142 -13.66 -0.75 11.40
C LEU A 142 -13.20 0.01 12.65
N GLY A 143 -13.26 1.33 12.59
CA GLY A 143 -12.95 2.22 13.71
C GLY A 143 -14.13 3.13 14.02
N ASP A 144 -14.30 3.48 15.30
CA ASP A 144 -15.28 4.46 15.75
C ASP A 144 -14.62 5.79 16.17
N THR A 145 -15.44 6.78 16.49
CA THR A 145 -14.99 8.09 16.96
C THR A 145 -14.49 8.10 18.41
N HIS A 146 -14.61 6.97 19.11
CA HIS A 146 -14.18 6.81 20.52
C HIS A 146 -12.81 6.15 20.65
N GLY A 147 -12.16 5.83 19.52
CA GLY A 147 -10.85 5.18 19.47
C GLY A 147 -10.89 3.65 19.51
N ASN A 148 -12.05 3.05 19.41
CA ASN A 148 -12.13 1.61 19.24
C ASN A 148 -11.83 1.25 17.79
N VAL A 149 -10.91 0.29 17.60
CA VAL A 149 -10.54 -0.25 16.29
C VAL A 149 -10.58 -1.76 16.35
N VAL A 150 -11.31 -2.37 15.43
CA VAL A 150 -11.45 -3.82 15.31
C VAL A 150 -11.25 -4.25 13.86
N HIS A 151 -10.87 -5.52 13.65
CA HIS A 151 -10.93 -6.13 12.33
C HIS A 151 -12.13 -7.08 12.21
N LEU A 152 -12.69 -7.18 11.01
CA LEU A 152 -13.84 -8.02 10.67
C LEU A 152 -13.42 -9.25 9.86
N CYS A 153 -12.36 -9.93 10.29
CA CYS A 153 -11.72 -11.07 9.63
C CYS A 153 -10.99 -10.72 8.33
N ASP A 154 -10.45 -11.76 7.72
CA ASP A 154 -9.59 -11.73 6.53
C ASP A 154 -10.35 -12.10 5.27
N ARG A 155 -9.82 -11.64 4.14
CA ARG A 155 -10.18 -12.07 2.79
C ARG A 155 -8.94 -12.55 2.05
N GLU A 156 -9.05 -13.69 1.37
CA GLU A 156 -8.07 -14.19 0.42
C GLU A 156 -8.39 -13.64 -0.97
N CYS A 157 -7.47 -12.84 -1.53
CA CYS A 157 -7.67 -12.11 -2.78
C CYS A 157 -6.58 -12.43 -3.81
N SER A 158 -5.92 -13.59 -3.73
CA SER A 158 -4.79 -13.94 -4.61
C SER A 158 -5.22 -14.25 -6.05
N VAL A 159 -6.48 -14.63 -6.28
CA VAL A 159 -6.99 -14.88 -7.62
C VAL A 159 -7.27 -13.58 -8.34
N GLN A 160 -6.28 -13.14 -9.12
CA GLN A 160 -6.29 -11.84 -9.78
C GLN A 160 -6.00 -11.97 -11.27
N ARG A 161 -6.51 -11.03 -12.05
CA ARG A 161 -6.17 -10.84 -13.47
C ARG A 161 -5.62 -9.44 -13.67
N ARG A 162 -4.34 -9.32 -14.03
CA ARG A 162 -3.65 -8.02 -14.21
C ARG A 162 -3.83 -7.10 -13.00
N HIS A 163 -3.61 -7.65 -11.80
CA HIS A 163 -3.78 -6.97 -10.50
C HIS A 163 -5.22 -6.57 -10.14
N GLN A 164 -6.22 -7.09 -10.84
CA GLN A 164 -7.62 -6.95 -10.50
C GLN A 164 -8.10 -8.21 -9.79
N LYS A 165 -8.66 -8.07 -8.60
CA LYS A 165 -9.28 -9.16 -7.84
C LYS A 165 -10.45 -9.73 -8.62
N ILE A 166 -10.47 -11.06 -8.80
CA ILE A 166 -11.53 -11.76 -9.52
C ILE A 166 -12.36 -12.63 -8.58
N VAL A 167 -11.69 -13.31 -7.65
CA VAL A 167 -12.33 -14.12 -6.62
C VAL A 167 -11.79 -13.68 -5.28
N GLU A 168 -12.69 -13.44 -4.35
CA GLU A 168 -12.39 -13.17 -2.95
C GLU A 168 -13.15 -14.18 -2.09
N GLU A 169 -12.48 -14.77 -1.13
CA GLU A 169 -13.09 -15.70 -0.19
C GLU A 169 -12.72 -15.36 1.25
N SER A 170 -13.63 -15.63 2.16
CA SER A 170 -13.43 -15.37 3.59
C SER A 170 -14.01 -16.54 4.41
N PRO A 171 -13.27 -17.03 5.40
CA PRO A 171 -11.89 -16.72 5.74
C PRO A 171 -10.90 -17.32 4.73
N SER A 172 -9.66 -16.82 4.69
CA SER A 172 -8.59 -17.39 3.86
C SER A 172 -8.29 -18.84 4.26
N PRO A 173 -8.32 -19.78 3.32
CA PRO A 173 -7.93 -21.16 3.59
C PRO A 173 -6.41 -21.33 3.81
N PHE A 174 -5.62 -20.31 3.42
CA PHE A 174 -4.17 -20.31 3.57
C PHE A 174 -3.70 -19.99 4.99
N LEU A 175 -4.45 -19.15 5.74
CA LEU A 175 -4.04 -18.72 7.07
C LEU A 175 -4.26 -19.78 8.14
N THR A 176 -3.19 -20.06 8.90
CA THR A 176 -3.35 -20.75 10.20
C THR A 176 -4.03 -19.84 11.23
N PRO A 177 -4.67 -20.38 12.27
CA PRO A 177 -5.28 -19.57 13.33
C PRO A 177 -4.29 -18.56 13.94
N GLU A 178 -3.05 -18.97 14.20
CA GLU A 178 -2.01 -18.14 14.82
C GLU A 178 -1.56 -17.01 13.88
N LEU A 179 -1.42 -17.30 12.58
CA LEU A 179 -1.06 -16.29 11.60
C LEU A 179 -2.20 -15.27 11.40
N ARG A 180 -3.44 -15.76 11.39
CA ARG A 180 -4.64 -14.90 11.31
C ARG A 180 -4.72 -13.94 12.48
N GLU A 181 -4.52 -14.43 13.70
CA GLU A 181 -4.54 -13.60 14.91
C GLU A 181 -3.45 -12.51 14.86
N ARG A 182 -2.23 -12.89 14.51
CA ARG A 182 -1.10 -11.97 14.40
C ARG A 182 -1.33 -10.91 13.33
N MET A 183 -1.73 -11.31 12.12
CA MET A 183 -2.01 -10.37 11.03
C MET A 183 -3.20 -9.46 11.34
N GLY A 184 -4.22 -9.97 12.03
CA GLY A 184 -5.34 -9.16 12.51
C GLY A 184 -4.92 -8.11 13.53
N ALA A 185 -4.02 -8.45 14.45
CA ALA A 185 -3.43 -7.51 15.39
C ALA A 185 -2.60 -6.44 14.68
N ASP A 186 -1.77 -6.82 13.70
CA ASP A 186 -0.98 -5.91 12.88
C ASP A 186 -1.90 -4.94 12.10
N ALA A 187 -3.01 -5.44 11.54
CA ALA A 187 -3.98 -4.62 10.82
C ALA A 187 -4.66 -3.59 11.74
N VAL A 188 -4.99 -3.96 12.96
CA VAL A 188 -5.52 -3.03 13.97
C VAL A 188 -4.47 -2.00 14.39
N ALA A 189 -3.21 -2.42 14.57
CA ALA A 189 -2.10 -1.51 14.88
C ALA A 189 -1.87 -0.49 13.76
N ALA A 190 -1.97 -0.92 12.50
CA ALA A 190 -1.84 -0.05 11.33
C ALA A 190 -2.93 1.03 11.24
N ALA A 191 -4.12 0.76 11.80
CA ALA A 191 -5.28 1.65 11.71
C ALA A 191 -5.41 2.63 12.90
N ARG A 192 -4.70 2.41 13.99
CA ARG A 192 -4.64 3.29 15.18
C ARG A 192 -3.68 4.46 14.98
#